data_d1a224e4d60f56e4533ce9200fc2ac6f
#
_entry.id   d1a224e4d60f56e4533ce9200fc2ac6f
#
_cell.length_a   1.000
_cell.length_b   1.000
_cell.length_c   1.000
_cell.angle_alpha   90.00
_cell.angle_beta   90.00
_cell.angle_gamma   90.00
#
_symmetry.space_group_name_H-M   'P 1'
#
loop_
_entity.id
_entity.type
_entity.pdbx_description
1 polymer ?
#
loop_
_entity_poly.entity_id
_entity_poly.type
_entity_poly.pdbx_seq_one_letter_code
_entity_poly.pdbx_strand_id
1 'polypeptide(L)'
;MDSQSVKTTGVGGEERGYDGAKKVKGRKRHILVDTQGLVLMAKVHNANVTDRDGIKLLLGGAASTGLPRLSHLWLDAGYTGQEDRGAGWVESVLGWTAEIVRHPKKLAPEEVMMRWAKEWAKEGVDIDTKKFMSEKGPRPFLPKRWIVERTFSWLGQNRRMSKDYERLPESAEAFIYAAMSRLMARRLARS
;
A
#
# COMPACT_ATOMS: atom_id res chain seq x y z
N MET A 1 -0.51 1.01 5.36
CA MET A 1 -0.20 -0.37 4.99
C MET A 1 -0.90 -0.73 3.68
N ASP A 2 -0.28 -1.55 2.83
CA ASP A 2 -0.88 -2.02 1.57
C ASP A 2 -0.17 -3.28 1.05
N SER A 3 -0.69 -3.89 -0.02
CA SER A 3 -0.15 -5.10 -0.66
C SER A 3 0.09 -4.94 -2.15
N GLN A 4 1.13 -5.62 -2.63
CA GLN A 4 1.45 -5.70 -4.04
C GLN A 4 1.61 -7.17 -4.46
N SER A 5 0.84 -7.62 -5.46
CA SER A 5 1.05 -8.93 -6.07
C SER A 5 2.08 -8.83 -7.18
N VAL A 6 3.08 -9.71 -7.14
CA VAL A 6 4.20 -9.73 -8.09
C VAL A 6 4.33 -11.11 -8.71
N LYS A 7 4.66 -11.13 -10.01
CA LYS A 7 4.93 -12.39 -10.72
C LYS A 7 6.23 -13.01 -10.21
N THR A 8 6.22 -14.33 -9.98
CA THR A 8 7.44 -15.10 -9.80
C THR A 8 8.01 -15.53 -11.15
N THR A 9 9.30 -15.79 -11.20
CA THR A 9 9.95 -16.39 -12.37
C THR A 9 9.70 -17.90 -12.44
N GLY A 10 10.03 -18.54 -13.56
CA GLY A 10 9.92 -20.01 -13.72
C GLY A 10 10.76 -20.81 -12.72
N VAL A 11 11.88 -20.23 -12.27
CA VAL A 11 12.79 -20.79 -11.27
C VAL A 11 12.34 -20.49 -9.83
N GLY A 12 11.40 -19.55 -9.65
CA GLY A 12 10.90 -19.15 -8.32
C GLY A 12 10.36 -20.34 -7.54
N GLY A 13 10.70 -20.39 -6.26
CA GLY A 13 10.49 -21.52 -5.35
C GLY A 13 9.04 -21.86 -5.01
N GLU A 14 8.91 -22.59 -3.96
CA GLU A 14 7.66 -22.94 -3.28
C GLU A 14 6.86 -21.69 -2.88
N GLU A 15 5.67 -21.84 -2.37
CA GLU A 15 4.80 -20.75 -1.93
C GLU A 15 4.41 -19.75 -3.04
N ARG A 16 3.79 -20.28 -4.09
CA ARG A 16 3.16 -19.48 -5.15
C ARG A 16 1.66 -19.62 -5.07
N GLY A 17 0.96 -18.53 -5.36
CA GLY A 17 -0.49 -18.53 -5.45
C GLY A 17 -0.98 -17.73 -6.64
N TYR A 18 -2.29 -17.67 -6.82
CA TYR A 18 -2.93 -16.87 -7.84
C TYR A 18 -3.83 -15.80 -7.21
N ASP A 19 -3.50 -14.54 -7.44
CA ASP A 19 -4.36 -13.42 -7.07
C ASP A 19 -5.45 -13.24 -8.15
N GLY A 20 -6.65 -13.71 -7.86
CA GLY A 20 -7.77 -13.65 -8.80
C GLY A 20 -8.23 -12.22 -9.12
N ALA A 21 -8.09 -11.28 -8.19
CA ALA A 21 -8.48 -9.89 -8.38
C ALA A 21 -7.49 -9.14 -9.30
N LYS A 22 -6.20 -9.36 -9.12
CA LYS A 22 -5.13 -8.72 -9.91
C LYS A 22 -4.70 -9.57 -11.12
N LYS A 23 -5.20 -10.81 -11.24
CA LYS A 23 -4.84 -11.80 -12.29
C LYS A 23 -3.31 -12.04 -12.35
N VAL A 24 -2.68 -12.17 -11.19
CA VAL A 24 -1.23 -12.38 -11.05
C VAL A 24 -0.96 -13.72 -10.40
N LYS A 25 -0.17 -14.57 -11.08
CA LYS A 25 0.39 -15.80 -10.48
C LYS A 25 1.76 -15.49 -9.90
N GLY A 26 1.92 -15.70 -8.59
CA GLY A 26 3.18 -15.41 -7.90
C GLY A 26 3.02 -15.25 -6.40
N ARG A 27 3.66 -14.23 -5.85
CA ARG A 27 3.63 -13.89 -4.43
C ARG A 27 3.04 -12.51 -4.19
N LYS A 28 2.57 -12.28 -2.98
CA LYS A 28 2.07 -11.00 -2.51
C LYS A 28 3.02 -10.44 -1.45
N ARG A 29 3.37 -9.19 -1.58
CA ARG A 29 4.20 -8.42 -0.66
C ARG A 29 3.30 -7.50 0.14
N HIS A 30 3.19 -7.70 1.43
CA HIS A 30 2.56 -6.77 2.35
C HIS A 30 3.63 -5.90 2.99
N ILE A 31 3.42 -4.59 3.04
CA ILE A 31 4.31 -3.66 3.72
C ILE A 31 3.55 -2.74 4.66
N LEU A 32 4.13 -2.56 5.84
CA LEU A 32 3.79 -1.48 6.76
C LEU A 32 4.83 -0.39 6.61
N VAL A 33 4.39 0.84 6.42
CA VAL A 33 5.27 2.01 6.29
C VAL A 33 4.92 3.07 7.31
N ASP A 34 5.90 3.88 7.67
CA ASP A 34 5.69 5.08 8.46
C ASP A 34 5.05 6.22 7.63
N THR A 35 4.86 7.39 8.25
CA THR A 35 4.27 8.57 7.58
C THR A 35 5.18 9.16 6.49
N GLN A 36 6.45 8.78 6.45
CA GLN A 36 7.40 9.19 5.41
C GLN A 36 7.53 8.16 4.28
N GLY A 37 6.89 6.99 4.41
CA GLY A 37 6.95 5.89 3.46
C GLY A 37 8.15 4.97 3.66
N LEU A 38 8.81 5.02 4.82
CA LEU A 38 9.88 4.07 5.14
C LEU A 38 9.26 2.76 5.65
N VAL A 39 9.78 1.63 5.17
CA VAL A 39 9.26 0.31 5.53
C VAL A 39 9.63 -0.02 6.97
N LEU A 40 8.60 -0.25 7.79
CA LEU A 40 8.71 -0.73 9.15
C LEU A 40 8.68 -2.26 9.20
N MET A 41 7.76 -2.87 8.44
CA MET A 41 7.62 -4.31 8.33
C MET A 41 7.28 -4.72 6.91
N ALA A 42 7.78 -5.89 6.50
CA ALA A 42 7.46 -6.52 5.23
C ALA A 42 7.18 -8.01 5.43
N LYS A 43 6.18 -8.55 4.71
CA LYS A 43 5.90 -9.98 4.65
C LYS A 43 5.60 -10.40 3.22
N VAL A 44 6.23 -11.49 2.78
CA VAL A 44 6.03 -12.08 1.46
C VAL A 44 5.40 -13.45 1.62
N HIS A 45 4.34 -13.72 0.87
CA HIS A 45 3.62 -14.99 0.93
C HIS A 45 2.90 -15.28 -0.40
N ASN A 46 2.19 -16.39 -0.49
CA ASN A 46 1.42 -16.79 -1.66
C ASN A 46 0.43 -15.71 -2.09
N ALA A 47 0.32 -15.43 -3.39
CA ALA A 47 -0.56 -14.39 -3.90
C ALA A 47 -2.07 -14.66 -3.69
N ASN A 48 -2.47 -15.91 -3.43
CA ASN A 48 -3.87 -16.28 -3.14
C ASN A 48 -4.34 -15.90 -1.74
N VAL A 49 -3.43 -15.58 -0.81
CA VAL A 49 -3.82 -15.07 0.52
C VAL A 49 -4.48 -13.71 0.36
N THR A 50 -5.65 -13.54 0.98
CA THR A 50 -6.39 -12.28 0.92
C THR A 50 -5.68 -11.17 1.70
N ASP A 51 -5.98 -9.91 1.40
CA ASP A 51 -5.38 -8.79 2.15
C ASP A 51 -5.79 -8.82 3.63
N ARG A 52 -7.01 -9.28 3.93
CA ARG A 52 -7.53 -9.46 5.29
C ARG A 52 -6.76 -10.49 6.11
N ASP A 53 -6.27 -11.55 5.47
CA ASP A 53 -5.50 -12.60 6.14
C ASP A 53 -4.01 -12.23 6.14
N GLY A 54 -3.52 -11.57 5.08
CA GLY A 54 -2.14 -11.10 4.97
C GLY A 54 -1.75 -10.09 6.04
N ILE A 55 -2.70 -9.30 6.56
CA ILE A 55 -2.45 -8.40 7.69
C ILE A 55 -2.02 -9.16 8.95
N LYS A 56 -2.61 -10.33 9.20
CA LYS A 56 -2.24 -11.19 10.33
C LYS A 56 -0.82 -11.77 10.17
N LEU A 57 -0.45 -12.14 8.93
CA LEU A 57 0.89 -12.65 8.64
C LEU A 57 1.95 -11.55 8.82
N LEU A 58 1.63 -10.30 8.48
CA LEU A 58 2.54 -9.18 8.65
C LEU A 58 2.64 -8.75 10.12
N LEU A 59 1.51 -8.62 10.82
CA LEU A 59 1.43 -8.00 12.14
C LEU A 59 1.37 -9.01 13.28
N GLY A 60 1.25 -10.33 13.01
CA GLY A 60 1.13 -11.35 14.06
C GLY A 60 2.30 -11.39 15.03
N GLY A 61 3.50 -10.95 14.60
CA GLY A 61 4.66 -10.74 15.47
C GLY A 61 4.84 -9.30 15.97
N ALA A 62 3.95 -8.36 15.61
CA ALA A 62 4.17 -6.94 15.85
C ALA A 62 4.15 -6.56 17.34
N ALA A 63 3.37 -7.27 18.15
CA ALA A 63 3.36 -7.07 19.60
C ALA A 63 4.73 -7.33 20.26
N SER A 64 5.56 -8.18 19.64
CA SER A 64 6.92 -8.51 20.09
C SER A 64 8.03 -7.71 19.40
N THR A 65 7.72 -6.94 18.36
CA THR A 65 8.74 -6.30 17.49
C THR A 65 9.19 -4.91 17.93
N GLY A 66 8.78 -4.45 19.09
CA GLY A 66 9.30 -3.19 19.64
C GLY A 66 8.89 -1.92 18.88
N LEU A 67 7.68 -1.85 18.33
CA LEU A 67 7.09 -0.65 17.77
C LEU A 67 6.16 0.07 18.76
N PRO A 68 6.66 0.58 19.90
CA PRO A 68 5.82 1.03 21.03
C PRO A 68 4.99 2.28 20.71
N ARG A 69 5.32 3.00 19.64
CA ARG A 69 4.60 4.21 19.20
C ARG A 69 3.56 3.93 18.12
N LEU A 70 3.47 2.69 17.64
CA LEU A 70 2.50 2.31 16.63
C LEU A 70 1.16 2.01 17.31
N SER A 71 0.18 2.86 17.05
CA SER A 71 -1.16 2.77 17.65
C SER A 71 -2.28 2.99 16.62
N HIS A 72 -1.94 3.40 15.40
CA HIS A 72 -2.94 3.71 14.37
C HIS A 72 -2.48 3.24 12.98
N LEU A 73 -3.39 2.61 12.24
CA LEU A 73 -3.14 2.13 10.87
C LEU A 73 -4.12 2.75 9.87
N TRP A 74 -3.59 3.24 8.76
CA TRP A 74 -4.38 3.52 7.56
C TRP A 74 -4.30 2.32 6.62
N LEU A 75 -5.47 1.80 6.25
CA LEU A 75 -5.65 0.60 5.44
C LEU A 75 -6.50 0.94 4.22
N ASP A 76 -6.33 0.22 3.11
CA ASP A 76 -7.25 0.35 1.98
C ASP A 76 -8.53 -0.47 2.18
N ALA A 77 -9.47 -0.38 1.23
CA ALA A 77 -10.74 -1.09 1.31
C ALA A 77 -10.61 -2.63 1.29
N GLY A 78 -9.50 -3.16 0.76
CA GLY A 78 -9.21 -4.59 0.75
C GLY A 78 -9.05 -5.20 2.14
N TYR A 79 -8.73 -4.36 3.14
CA TYR A 79 -8.57 -4.77 4.54
C TYR A 79 -9.83 -4.61 5.39
N THR A 80 -10.96 -4.25 4.80
CA THR A 80 -12.24 -4.16 5.54
C THR A 80 -12.57 -5.53 6.16
N GLY A 81 -12.87 -5.55 7.45
CA GLY A 81 -13.23 -6.76 8.19
C GLY A 81 -13.73 -6.42 9.58
N GLN A 82 -14.40 -7.38 10.22
CA GLN A 82 -14.91 -7.27 11.59
C GLN A 82 -14.24 -8.34 12.46
N GLU A 83 -14.19 -8.08 13.75
CA GLU A 83 -13.70 -9.00 14.80
C GLU A 83 -12.34 -9.64 14.50
N ASP A 84 -12.34 -10.82 13.89
CA ASP A 84 -11.16 -11.65 13.63
C ASP A 84 -10.49 -11.40 12.27
N ARG A 85 -10.97 -10.45 11.46
CA ARG A 85 -10.48 -10.20 10.10
C ARG A 85 -10.15 -8.74 9.81
N GLY A 86 -9.08 -8.55 9.05
CA GLY A 86 -8.71 -7.23 8.52
C GLY A 86 -8.57 -6.17 9.62
N ALA A 87 -9.27 -5.04 9.47
CA ALA A 87 -9.24 -3.95 10.43
C ALA A 87 -9.75 -4.37 11.81
N GLY A 88 -10.84 -5.16 11.88
CA GLY A 88 -11.39 -5.63 13.15
C GLY A 88 -10.39 -6.47 13.95
N TRP A 89 -9.60 -7.31 13.31
CA TRP A 89 -8.54 -8.07 13.97
C TRP A 89 -7.46 -7.14 14.56
N VAL A 90 -7.08 -6.07 13.87
CA VAL A 90 -6.11 -5.09 14.39
C VAL A 90 -6.62 -4.44 15.66
N GLU A 91 -7.91 -4.07 15.69
CA GLU A 91 -8.53 -3.43 16.84
C GLU A 91 -8.70 -4.40 18.01
N SER A 92 -9.20 -5.62 17.73
CA SER A 92 -9.50 -6.60 18.79
C SER A 92 -8.26 -7.27 19.38
N VAL A 93 -7.22 -7.55 18.59
CA VAL A 93 -6.04 -8.32 19.02
C VAL A 93 -4.87 -7.43 19.37
N LEU A 94 -4.61 -6.37 18.58
CA LEU A 94 -3.46 -5.48 18.81
C LEU A 94 -3.83 -4.26 19.65
N GLY A 95 -5.11 -3.96 19.81
CA GLY A 95 -5.57 -2.76 20.51
C GLY A 95 -5.25 -1.44 19.79
N TRP A 96 -4.91 -1.51 18.47
CA TRP A 96 -4.63 -0.33 17.67
C TRP A 96 -5.88 0.11 16.91
N THR A 97 -5.98 1.40 16.62
CA THR A 97 -7.05 1.91 15.74
C THR A 97 -6.75 1.63 14.28
N ALA A 98 -7.78 1.26 13.50
CA ALA A 98 -7.66 0.96 12.08
C ALA A 98 -8.65 1.80 11.25
N GLU A 99 -8.14 2.70 10.44
CA GLU A 99 -8.96 3.55 9.56
C GLU A 99 -8.91 3.03 8.12
N ILE A 100 -10.08 2.68 7.56
CA ILE A 100 -10.20 2.30 6.15
C ILE A 100 -10.27 3.55 5.29
N VAL A 101 -9.21 3.81 4.54
CA VAL A 101 -9.14 4.91 3.57
C VAL A 101 -9.91 4.52 2.31
N ARG A 102 -11.15 4.98 2.19
CA ARG A 102 -11.99 4.72 1.02
C ARG A 102 -11.79 5.80 -0.03
N HIS A 103 -11.81 5.40 -1.29
CA HIS A 103 -12.02 6.37 -2.36
C HIS A 103 -13.39 7.04 -2.13
N PRO A 104 -13.46 8.37 -2.25
CA PRO A 104 -14.77 9.03 -2.27
C PRO A 104 -15.59 8.36 -3.37
N LYS A 105 -16.90 8.24 -3.14
CA LYS A 105 -17.83 7.79 -4.18
C LYS A 105 -17.49 8.57 -5.43
N LYS A 106 -17.40 7.89 -6.58
CA LYS A 106 -17.18 8.55 -7.87
C LYS A 106 -18.33 9.57 -8.05
N LEU A 107 -18.05 10.83 -7.78
CA LEU A 107 -18.92 11.90 -8.23
C LEU A 107 -18.88 11.90 -9.76
N ALA A 108 -19.99 12.25 -10.42
CA ALA A 108 -19.95 12.47 -11.86
C ALA A 108 -18.82 13.51 -12.15
N PRO A 109 -18.07 13.36 -13.23
CA PRO A 109 -16.95 14.26 -13.53
C PRO A 109 -17.33 15.73 -13.43
N GLU A 110 -18.55 16.07 -13.86
CA GLU A 110 -19.12 17.42 -13.81
C GLU A 110 -19.31 17.91 -12.35
N GLU A 111 -19.84 17.09 -11.45
CA GLU A 111 -20.05 17.45 -10.05
C GLU A 111 -18.72 17.67 -9.30
N VAL A 112 -17.70 16.87 -9.62
CA VAL A 112 -16.36 17.02 -9.06
C VAL A 112 -15.73 18.34 -9.51
N MET A 113 -15.85 18.64 -10.81
CA MET A 113 -15.31 19.85 -11.39
C MET A 113 -15.99 21.10 -10.86
N MET A 114 -17.31 21.09 -10.73
CA MET A 114 -18.09 22.22 -10.18
C MET A 114 -17.74 22.47 -8.71
N ARG A 115 -17.52 21.43 -7.94
CA ARG A 115 -17.10 21.55 -6.54
C ARG A 115 -15.71 22.19 -6.44
N TRP A 116 -14.76 21.75 -7.25
CA TRP A 116 -13.41 22.33 -7.25
C TRP A 116 -13.39 23.75 -7.80
N ALA A 117 -14.11 24.03 -8.88
CA ALA A 117 -14.25 25.38 -9.40
C ALA A 117 -14.78 26.36 -8.34
N LYS A 118 -15.75 25.93 -7.53
CA LYS A 118 -16.27 26.74 -6.41
C LYS A 118 -15.23 26.98 -5.30
N GLU A 119 -14.40 25.99 -4.98
CA GLU A 119 -13.35 26.15 -3.97
C GLU A 119 -12.24 27.09 -4.48
N TRP A 120 -11.80 26.92 -5.69
CA TRP A 120 -10.74 27.74 -6.28
C TRP A 120 -11.19 29.17 -6.61
N ALA A 121 -12.47 29.36 -6.96
CA ALA A 121 -13.03 30.70 -7.10
C ALA A 121 -12.99 31.47 -5.77
N LYS A 122 -13.07 30.82 -4.62
CA LYS A 122 -12.90 31.49 -3.31
C LYS A 122 -11.46 31.97 -3.09
N GLU A 123 -10.49 31.34 -3.74
CA GLU A 123 -9.08 31.72 -3.71
C GLU A 123 -8.68 32.66 -4.85
N GLY A 124 -9.67 33.15 -5.62
CA GLY A 124 -9.45 34.10 -6.73
C GLY A 124 -8.89 33.44 -8.01
N VAL A 125 -8.93 32.11 -8.12
CA VAL A 125 -8.48 31.39 -9.31
C VAL A 125 -9.66 31.03 -10.18
N ASP A 126 -9.76 31.63 -11.38
CA ASP A 126 -10.77 31.27 -12.39
C ASP A 126 -10.25 30.11 -13.25
N ILE A 127 -11.04 29.03 -13.32
CA ILE A 127 -10.62 27.77 -14.02
C ILE A 127 -11.64 27.44 -15.11
N ASP A 128 -11.15 27.38 -16.34
CA ASP A 128 -11.89 26.81 -17.45
C ASP A 128 -12.10 25.29 -17.26
N THR A 129 -13.24 24.96 -16.63
CA THR A 129 -13.63 23.57 -16.32
C THR A 129 -13.75 22.70 -17.56
N LYS A 130 -14.10 23.26 -18.73
CA LYS A 130 -14.22 22.50 -19.99
C LYS A 130 -12.89 21.98 -20.51
N LYS A 131 -11.79 22.69 -20.23
CA LYS A 131 -10.44 22.30 -20.65
C LYS A 131 -9.90 21.11 -19.87
N PHE A 132 -10.42 20.83 -18.68
CA PHE A 132 -9.96 19.74 -17.79
C PHE A 132 -10.89 18.51 -17.79
N MET A 133 -12.04 18.57 -18.46
CA MET A 133 -12.95 17.44 -18.59
C MET A 133 -12.33 16.36 -19.49
N SER A 134 -11.76 15.33 -18.88
CA SER A 134 -11.39 14.09 -19.57
C SER A 134 -12.46 13.03 -19.33
N GLU A 135 -12.65 12.11 -20.28
CA GLU A 135 -13.63 11.00 -20.20
C GLU A 135 -13.51 10.16 -18.91
N LYS A 136 -12.36 10.19 -18.23
CA LYS A 136 -12.08 9.41 -17.02
C LYS A 136 -12.24 10.19 -15.71
N GLY A 137 -12.41 11.51 -15.77
CA GLY A 137 -12.45 12.40 -14.62
C GLY A 137 -11.13 12.42 -13.80
N PRO A 138 -10.89 13.44 -12.98
CA PRO A 138 -9.72 13.49 -12.13
C PRO A 138 -9.82 12.45 -11.01
N ARG A 139 -8.73 11.73 -10.77
CA ARG A 139 -8.64 10.82 -9.62
C ARG A 139 -8.30 11.63 -8.39
N PRO A 140 -9.12 11.58 -7.32
CA PRO A 140 -8.80 12.30 -6.10
C PRO A 140 -7.49 11.78 -5.52
N PHE A 141 -6.61 12.71 -5.16
CA PHE A 141 -5.39 12.41 -4.45
C PHE A 141 -5.73 12.06 -2.99
N LEU A 142 -5.32 10.87 -2.55
CA LEU A 142 -5.49 10.40 -1.18
C LEU A 142 -4.12 10.35 -0.49
N PRO A 143 -3.71 11.39 0.26
CA PRO A 143 -2.35 11.52 0.79
C PRO A 143 -1.90 10.30 1.60
N LYS A 144 -2.76 9.77 2.47
CA LYS A 144 -2.47 8.62 3.34
C LYS A 144 -2.23 7.34 2.55
N ARG A 145 -2.95 7.15 1.45
CA ARG A 145 -2.80 6.01 0.56
C ARG A 145 -1.61 6.16 -0.38
N TRP A 146 -1.39 7.37 -0.88
CA TRP A 146 -0.27 7.67 -1.77
C TRP A 146 1.10 7.37 -1.13
N ILE A 147 1.24 7.50 0.19
CA ILE A 147 2.49 7.22 0.90
C ILE A 147 2.99 5.79 0.62
N VAL A 148 2.14 4.79 0.77
CA VAL A 148 2.53 3.39 0.55
C VAL A 148 2.68 3.05 -0.93
N GLU A 149 1.83 3.63 -1.80
CA GLU A 149 1.95 3.49 -3.26
C GLU A 149 3.31 4.05 -3.75
N ARG A 150 3.72 5.21 -3.24
CA ARG A 150 5.05 5.79 -3.48
C ARG A 150 6.17 4.85 -3.02
N THR A 151 6.01 4.19 -1.88
CA THR A 151 7.01 3.23 -1.39
C THR A 151 7.14 2.04 -2.34
N PHE A 152 6.05 1.47 -2.84
CA PHE A 152 6.12 0.45 -3.88
C PHE A 152 6.81 0.95 -5.15
N SER A 153 6.57 2.20 -5.54
CA SER A 153 7.29 2.82 -6.67
C SER A 153 8.79 2.88 -6.43
N TRP A 154 9.26 3.28 -5.23
CA TRP A 154 10.69 3.27 -4.88
C TRP A 154 11.30 1.87 -4.91
N LEU A 155 10.58 0.88 -4.38
CA LEU A 155 11.01 -0.52 -4.44
C LEU A 155 11.12 -0.98 -5.90
N GLY A 156 10.13 -0.65 -6.74
CA GLY A 156 10.09 -1.00 -8.16
C GLY A 156 11.23 -0.44 -9.00
N GLN A 157 11.88 0.66 -8.57
CA GLN A 157 13.09 1.19 -9.21
C GLN A 157 14.31 0.25 -9.09
N ASN A 158 14.25 -0.71 -8.17
CA ASN A 158 15.28 -1.74 -8.09
C ASN A 158 14.92 -2.89 -9.03
N ARG A 159 15.78 -3.14 -10.04
CA ARG A 159 15.55 -4.18 -11.06
C ARG A 159 15.14 -5.53 -10.46
N ARG A 160 15.77 -5.94 -9.35
CA ARG A 160 15.49 -7.20 -8.66
C ARG A 160 14.10 -7.25 -7.99
N MET A 161 13.45 -6.08 -7.80
CA MET A 161 12.13 -5.99 -7.20
C MET A 161 10.98 -5.93 -8.23
N SER A 162 11.30 -5.86 -9.55
CA SER A 162 10.28 -5.81 -10.62
C SER A 162 9.44 -7.09 -10.71
N LYS A 163 10.03 -8.22 -10.33
CA LYS A 163 9.39 -9.53 -10.13
C LYS A 163 9.91 -10.15 -8.84
N ASP A 164 9.36 -11.29 -8.45
CA ASP A 164 9.96 -12.11 -7.40
C ASP A 164 10.83 -13.19 -8.03
N TYR A 165 12.14 -13.03 -7.86
CA TYR A 165 13.17 -13.95 -8.37
C TYR A 165 13.65 -14.93 -7.31
N GLU A 166 13.19 -14.75 -6.07
CA GLU A 166 13.74 -15.47 -4.92
C GLU A 166 13.10 -16.85 -4.75
N ARG A 167 13.90 -17.80 -4.32
CA ARG A 167 13.40 -19.14 -4.00
C ARG A 167 12.54 -19.09 -2.73
N LEU A 168 13.00 -18.39 -1.70
CA LEU A 168 12.34 -18.31 -0.40
C LEU A 168 11.66 -16.94 -0.21
N PRO A 169 10.47 -16.87 0.40
CA PRO A 169 9.81 -15.63 0.76
C PRO A 169 10.68 -14.71 1.63
N GLU A 170 11.40 -15.28 2.59
CA GLU A 170 12.28 -14.56 3.51
C GLU A 170 13.41 -13.83 2.76
N SER A 171 13.93 -14.45 1.69
CA SER A 171 14.92 -13.77 0.83
C SER A 171 14.31 -12.56 0.12
N ALA A 172 13.06 -12.68 -0.33
CA ALA A 172 12.36 -11.54 -0.94
C ALA A 172 12.08 -10.43 0.08
N GLU A 173 11.74 -10.78 1.33
CA GLU A 173 11.62 -9.83 2.45
C GLU A 173 12.95 -9.11 2.72
N ALA A 174 14.06 -9.86 2.79
CA ALA A 174 15.40 -9.28 2.99
C ALA A 174 15.76 -8.27 1.89
N PHE A 175 15.41 -8.53 0.64
CA PHE A 175 15.63 -7.57 -0.46
C PHE A 175 14.77 -6.30 -0.35
N ILE A 176 13.55 -6.40 0.21
CA ILE A 176 12.73 -5.20 0.50
C ILE A 176 13.47 -4.32 1.53
N TYR A 177 13.97 -4.91 2.61
CA TYR A 177 14.73 -4.17 3.62
C TYR A 177 16.06 -3.62 3.07
N ALA A 178 16.81 -4.38 2.27
CA ALA A 178 18.03 -3.91 1.64
C ALA A 178 17.78 -2.70 0.70
N ALA A 179 16.71 -2.77 -0.11
CA ALA A 179 16.33 -1.67 -0.98
C ALA A 179 15.94 -0.41 -0.19
N MET A 180 15.25 -0.59 0.94
CA MET A 180 14.87 0.52 1.82
C MET A 180 16.09 1.11 2.54
N SER A 181 17.00 0.28 3.06
CA SER A 181 18.26 0.72 3.68
C SER A 181 19.10 1.54 2.71
N ARG A 182 19.22 1.11 1.45
CA ARG A 182 19.88 1.88 0.39
C ARG A 182 19.23 3.25 0.17
N LEU A 183 17.89 3.31 0.18
CA LEU A 183 17.16 4.58 0.05
C LEU A 183 17.47 5.52 1.22
N MET A 184 17.41 4.99 2.46
CA MET A 184 17.70 5.76 3.67
C MET A 184 19.14 6.27 3.68
N ALA A 185 20.13 5.42 3.38
CA ALA A 185 21.53 5.81 3.29
C ALA A 185 21.77 6.94 2.27
N ARG A 186 21.10 6.86 1.10
CA ARG A 186 21.18 7.93 0.09
C ARG A 186 20.56 9.25 0.54
N ARG A 187 19.53 9.22 1.37
CA ARG A 187 18.92 10.43 1.93
C ARG A 187 19.85 11.07 2.94
N LEU A 188 20.41 10.26 3.86
CA LEU A 188 21.37 10.73 4.85
C LEU A 188 22.63 11.32 4.22
N ALA A 189 23.12 10.76 3.11
CA ALA A 189 24.29 11.29 2.41
C ALA A 189 24.04 12.60 1.65
N ARG A 190 22.80 13.08 1.55
CA ARG A 190 22.41 14.32 0.88
C ARG A 190 21.92 15.41 1.83
N SER A 191 21.74 15.06 3.10
CA SER A 191 21.42 15.99 4.18
C SER A 191 22.68 16.61 4.75
#